data_1a8fdf25f425df03b01d42c9fd341bd8
#
_entry.id   1a8fdf25f425df03b01d42c9fd341bd8
#
_cell.length_a   1.000
_cell.length_b   1.000
_cell.length_c   1.000
_cell.angle_alpha   90.00
_cell.angle_beta   90.00
_cell.angle_gamma   90.00
#
_symmetry.space_group_name_H-M   'P 1'
#
loop_
_entity.id
_entity.type
_entity.pdbx_description
1 polymer ?
#
loop_
_entity_poly.entity_id
_entity_poly.type
_entity_poly.pdbx_seq_one_letter_code
_entity_poly.pdbx_strand_id
1 'polypeptide(L)'
;SYIAVAQGGQIFSNGTSSKPVVFTSEKGTPGSWGGIVLCGKAPINKAKSATAEVSELTYGGDVATDNSGTITYTRIEYAGAIFNNKKEFNGLSLFGVGNGTKIEYVQLYAGSDDGIEFFGGTVNTKYIVSNENEDDQFDWTEGWVGTNEYWYGKEGRNKGNRGIEADNNDSNNNLTPFSNPIIKNVTLIGLGKDYVGEGENQAIKLRQGTKGQLENFVLANWAKGIDIEHDVTLGWTSKDLLVKNVQFINVNTESSGKTSAGAAVDVTKFYSKANNTGAGNGVDTPTWAKGWTVGL
;
A
#
# COMPACT_ATOMS: atom_id res chain seq x y z
N SER A 1 -4.34 -7.09 21.13
CA SER A 1 -5.10 -5.80 21.15
C SER A 1 -4.94 -5.08 19.82
N TYR A 2 -5.91 -4.26 19.45
CA TYR A 2 -5.92 -3.40 18.27
C TYR A 2 -6.82 -2.19 18.53
N ILE A 3 -6.75 -1.17 17.68
CA ILE A 3 -7.66 -0.04 17.67
C ILE A 3 -8.56 -0.16 16.46
N ALA A 4 -9.88 -0.13 16.64
CA ALA A 4 -10.83 -0.16 15.55
C ALA A 4 -11.83 0.98 15.65
N VAL A 5 -12.05 1.68 14.53
CA VAL A 5 -13.01 2.77 14.38
C VAL A 5 -14.13 2.29 13.46
N ALA A 6 -15.31 2.09 14.04
CA ALA A 6 -16.51 1.67 13.30
C ALA A 6 -17.07 2.81 12.43
N GLN A 7 -17.94 2.47 11.49
CA GLN A 7 -18.62 3.46 10.62
C GLN A 7 -19.25 4.60 11.43
N GLY A 8 -18.92 5.82 11.06
CA GLY A 8 -19.40 7.05 11.74
C GLY A 8 -18.58 7.44 12.97
N GLY A 9 -17.68 6.58 13.45
CA GLY A 9 -16.65 6.96 14.41
C GLY A 9 -15.50 7.73 13.76
N GLN A 10 -14.70 8.40 14.57
CA GLN A 10 -13.54 9.16 14.10
C GLN A 10 -12.37 8.98 15.07
N ILE A 11 -11.15 8.92 14.50
CA ILE A 11 -9.90 8.97 15.27
C ILE A 11 -9.22 10.31 15.01
N PHE A 12 -8.63 10.90 16.03
CA PHE A 12 -7.82 12.12 15.91
C PHE A 12 -6.44 11.87 16.51
N SER A 13 -5.48 11.55 15.65
CA SER A 13 -4.07 11.39 15.98
C SER A 13 -3.30 12.53 15.35
N ASN A 14 -3.13 13.61 16.08
CA ASN A 14 -2.59 14.88 15.60
C ASN A 14 -1.21 15.16 16.23
N GLY A 15 -0.17 14.53 15.71
CA GLY A 15 1.22 14.82 16.07
C GLY A 15 1.80 16.05 15.35
N THR A 16 3.07 16.27 15.55
CA THR A 16 3.89 17.26 14.84
C THR A 16 5.22 16.63 14.45
N SER A 17 5.97 17.26 13.53
CA SER A 17 7.30 16.77 13.13
C SER A 17 8.29 16.68 14.29
N SER A 18 8.16 17.53 15.31
CA SER A 18 9.02 17.49 16.51
C SER A 18 8.46 16.63 17.65
N LYS A 19 7.17 16.26 17.58
CA LYS A 19 6.48 15.45 18.60
C LYS A 19 5.43 14.56 17.94
N PRO A 20 5.84 13.50 17.24
CA PRO A 20 4.90 12.57 16.63
C PRO A 20 4.09 11.80 17.68
N VAL A 21 2.88 11.41 17.34
CA VAL A 21 2.13 10.41 18.11
C VAL A 21 2.69 9.04 17.77
N VAL A 22 2.86 8.18 18.76
CA VAL A 22 3.42 6.83 18.57
C VAL A 22 2.48 5.78 19.14
N PHE A 23 1.98 4.92 18.27
CA PHE A 23 1.30 3.67 18.64
C PHE A 23 2.32 2.54 18.50
N THR A 24 2.66 1.90 19.60
CA THR A 24 3.74 0.91 19.64
C THR A 24 3.46 -0.20 20.65
N SER A 25 4.36 -1.16 20.74
CA SER A 25 4.32 -2.23 21.73
C SER A 25 5.61 -2.24 22.57
N GLU A 26 5.47 -2.46 23.87
CA GLU A 26 6.62 -2.64 24.76
C GLU A 26 7.53 -3.81 24.35
N LYS A 27 6.97 -4.81 23.65
CA LYS A 27 7.78 -5.95 23.16
C LYS A 27 8.74 -5.57 22.05
N GLY A 28 8.44 -4.53 21.25
CA GLY A 28 9.28 -4.07 20.15
C GLY A 28 9.56 -5.13 19.09
N THR A 29 8.60 -6.03 18.82
CA THR A 29 8.70 -7.08 17.80
C THR A 29 7.48 -7.06 16.89
N PRO A 30 7.63 -7.35 15.59
CA PRO A 30 6.52 -7.46 14.65
C PRO A 30 5.41 -8.38 15.18
N GLY A 31 4.16 -8.06 14.87
CA GLY A 31 3.00 -8.85 15.30
C GLY A 31 2.63 -8.72 16.77
N SER A 32 3.20 -7.75 17.50
CA SER A 32 2.93 -7.59 18.94
C SER A 32 1.52 -7.09 19.25
N TRP A 33 0.85 -6.46 18.29
CA TRP A 33 -0.52 -5.96 18.36
C TRP A 33 -1.14 -5.82 16.96
N GLY A 34 -2.45 -5.57 16.87
CA GLY A 34 -3.17 -5.61 15.60
C GLY A 34 -3.18 -4.32 14.78
N GLY A 35 -2.49 -3.26 15.21
CA GLY A 35 -2.51 -2.00 14.47
C GLY A 35 -3.81 -1.20 14.59
N ILE A 36 -4.08 -0.35 13.60
CA ILE A 36 -5.25 0.53 13.53
C ILE A 36 -6.13 0.14 12.35
N VAL A 37 -7.42 -0.04 12.60
CA VAL A 37 -8.46 -0.39 11.62
C VAL A 37 -9.47 0.74 11.53
N LEU A 38 -9.71 1.29 10.33
CA LEU A 38 -10.77 2.25 10.07
C LEU A 38 -11.81 1.63 9.15
N CYS A 39 -13.09 1.67 9.54
CA CYS A 39 -14.21 1.20 8.74
C CYS A 39 -15.11 2.38 8.36
N GLY A 40 -15.10 2.76 7.07
CA GLY A 40 -15.85 3.87 6.52
C GLY A 40 -17.08 3.44 5.72
N LYS A 41 -17.78 4.44 5.16
CA LYS A 41 -19.02 4.28 4.37
C LYS A 41 -18.82 4.56 2.87
N ALA A 42 -17.57 4.64 2.39
CA ALA A 42 -17.28 4.87 0.98
C ALA A 42 -17.48 3.58 0.15
N PRO A 43 -17.68 3.71 -1.17
CA PRO A 43 -17.93 2.57 -2.06
C PRO A 43 -16.80 1.53 -2.04
N ILE A 44 -17.21 0.27 -2.13
CA ILE A 44 -16.35 -0.90 -2.33
C ILE A 44 -16.93 -1.74 -3.48
N ASN A 45 -16.14 -2.64 -4.07
CA ASN A 45 -16.66 -3.45 -5.18
C ASN A 45 -17.14 -4.86 -4.79
N LYS A 46 -16.85 -5.30 -3.59
CA LYS A 46 -17.22 -6.63 -3.10
C LYS A 46 -18.73 -6.78 -2.88
N ALA A 47 -19.35 -5.72 -2.35
CA ALA A 47 -20.79 -5.61 -2.10
C ALA A 47 -21.13 -4.14 -1.81
N LYS A 48 -22.42 -3.80 -1.56
CA LYS A 48 -22.78 -2.47 -1.07
C LYS A 48 -22.16 -2.19 0.31
N SER A 49 -22.12 -3.21 1.17
CA SER A 49 -21.38 -3.22 2.44
C SER A 49 -20.92 -4.64 2.74
N ALA A 50 -19.85 -4.76 3.53
CA ALA A 50 -19.26 -6.04 3.89
C ALA A 50 -18.81 -6.03 5.35
N THR A 51 -18.34 -7.16 5.85
CA THR A 51 -17.71 -7.29 7.15
C THR A 51 -16.20 -7.33 6.94
N ALA A 52 -15.47 -6.48 7.66
CA ALA A 52 -14.02 -6.45 7.63
C ALA A 52 -13.44 -7.79 8.08
N GLU A 53 -12.43 -8.26 7.39
CA GLU A 53 -11.81 -9.56 7.64
C GLU A 53 -11.11 -9.64 9.00
N VAL A 54 -10.67 -8.51 9.49
CA VAL A 54 -10.21 -8.30 10.88
C VAL A 54 -11.18 -7.34 11.57
N SER A 55 -11.31 -7.39 12.88
CA SER A 55 -12.24 -6.57 13.69
C SER A 55 -13.74 -6.92 13.59
N GLU A 56 -14.22 -7.61 12.58
CA GLU A 56 -15.62 -8.00 12.36
C GLU A 56 -16.61 -6.80 12.28
N LEU A 57 -16.11 -5.60 11.98
CA LEU A 57 -16.93 -4.41 11.82
C LEU A 57 -17.46 -4.29 10.38
N THR A 58 -18.62 -3.66 10.23
CA THR A 58 -19.21 -3.34 8.93
C THR A 58 -18.45 -2.19 8.27
N TYR A 59 -18.22 -2.28 6.96
CA TYR A 59 -17.65 -1.23 6.12
C TYR A 59 -18.31 -1.17 4.74
N GLY A 60 -18.02 -0.11 3.97
CA GLY A 60 -18.61 0.12 2.66
C GLY A 60 -19.96 0.84 2.72
N GLY A 61 -20.39 1.35 1.59
CA GLY A 61 -21.60 2.14 1.43
C GLY A 61 -21.59 2.95 0.14
N ASP A 62 -22.19 4.13 0.17
CA ASP A 62 -22.30 5.05 -0.96
C ASP A 62 -21.87 6.49 -0.64
N VAL A 63 -21.17 6.68 0.48
CA VAL A 63 -20.70 8.01 0.95
C VAL A 63 -19.21 8.17 0.63
N ALA A 64 -18.89 8.56 -0.60
CA ALA A 64 -17.50 8.74 -1.04
C ALA A 64 -16.72 9.76 -0.19
N THR A 65 -17.41 10.73 0.43
CA THR A 65 -16.84 11.76 1.31
C THR A 65 -16.90 11.38 2.79
N ASP A 66 -17.09 10.11 3.13
CA ASP A 66 -17.04 9.62 4.51
C ASP A 66 -15.76 10.08 5.22
N ASN A 67 -15.87 10.33 6.52
CA ASN A 67 -14.79 10.91 7.29
C ASN A 67 -14.57 10.11 8.59
N SER A 68 -13.49 9.36 8.62
CA SER A 68 -13.04 8.58 9.80
C SER A 68 -12.04 9.35 10.69
N GLY A 69 -11.83 10.66 10.45
CA GLY A 69 -11.02 11.53 11.29
C GLY A 69 -9.72 11.99 10.65
N THR A 70 -8.69 12.16 11.48
CA THR A 70 -7.38 12.69 11.06
C THR A 70 -6.26 11.90 11.70
N ILE A 71 -5.29 11.48 10.87
CA ILE A 71 -4.04 10.86 11.31
C ILE A 71 -2.88 11.65 10.69
N THR A 72 -2.13 12.38 11.53
CA THR A 72 -1.00 13.19 11.06
C THR A 72 0.19 13.08 12.00
N TYR A 73 1.40 13.04 11.44
CA TYR A 73 2.64 12.83 12.18
C TYR A 73 2.51 11.71 13.21
N THR A 74 2.12 10.54 12.72
CA THR A 74 1.82 9.37 13.54
C THR A 74 2.69 8.20 13.10
N ARG A 75 3.29 7.49 14.06
CA ARG A 75 3.97 6.23 13.83
C ARG A 75 3.13 5.09 14.38
N ILE A 76 3.01 4.01 13.60
CA ILE A 76 2.38 2.75 13.97
C ILE A 76 3.48 1.70 13.87
N GLU A 77 3.91 1.16 15.00
CA GLU A 77 5.09 0.32 15.09
C GLU A 77 4.73 -1.08 15.59
N TYR A 78 5.37 -2.12 15.02
CA TYR A 78 5.26 -3.52 15.46
C TYR A 78 3.85 -4.12 15.42
N ALA A 79 3.01 -3.63 14.51
CA ALA A 79 1.66 -4.15 14.29
C ALA A 79 1.67 -5.49 13.50
N GLY A 80 0.52 -5.93 13.01
CA GLY A 80 0.41 -7.12 12.15
C GLY A 80 0.05 -8.40 12.90
N ALA A 81 -0.48 -8.33 14.13
CA ALA A 81 -0.81 -9.54 14.88
C ALA A 81 -1.84 -10.42 14.15
N ILE A 82 -1.69 -11.72 14.28
CA ILE A 82 -2.66 -12.70 13.78
C ILE A 82 -4.01 -12.48 14.47
N PHE A 83 -5.06 -12.24 13.68
CA PHE A 83 -6.44 -12.14 14.15
C PHE A 83 -7.05 -13.53 14.36
N ASN A 84 -6.85 -14.41 13.37
CA ASN A 84 -7.24 -15.80 13.40
C ASN A 84 -6.31 -16.64 12.49
N ASN A 85 -6.51 -17.95 12.39
CA ASN A 85 -5.64 -18.86 11.65
C ASN A 85 -5.41 -18.52 10.15
N LYS A 86 -6.07 -17.51 9.61
CA LYS A 86 -6.02 -17.17 8.17
C LYS A 86 -5.92 -15.67 7.88
N LYS A 87 -6.08 -14.82 8.90
CA LYS A 87 -6.15 -13.37 8.75
C LYS A 87 -5.21 -12.71 9.74
N GLU A 88 -4.49 -11.76 9.24
CA GLU A 88 -3.58 -10.92 9.99
C GLU A 88 -4.03 -9.47 9.94
N PHE A 89 -3.58 -8.66 10.87
CA PHE A 89 -3.78 -7.23 10.85
C PHE A 89 -2.61 -6.58 10.11
N ASN A 90 -2.87 -5.48 9.45
CA ASN A 90 -1.85 -4.59 8.89
C ASN A 90 -1.43 -3.52 9.91
N GLY A 91 -0.41 -2.74 9.58
CA GLY A 91 -0.11 -1.53 10.33
C GLY A 91 -1.33 -0.59 10.39
N LEU A 92 -1.88 -0.25 9.22
CA LEU A 92 -3.09 0.55 9.05
C LEU A 92 -4.01 -0.09 8.01
N SER A 93 -5.16 -0.61 8.44
CA SER A 93 -6.16 -1.20 7.55
C SER A 93 -7.31 -0.21 7.29
N LEU A 94 -7.59 0.09 6.02
CA LEU A 94 -8.53 1.12 5.58
C LEU A 94 -9.70 0.49 4.80
N PHE A 95 -10.74 0.08 5.51
CA PHE A 95 -11.92 -0.58 4.94
C PHE A 95 -12.97 0.43 4.51
N GLY A 96 -13.15 0.68 3.21
CA GLY A 96 -14.17 1.58 2.67
C GLY A 96 -14.09 3.02 3.22
N VAL A 97 -12.88 3.50 3.50
CA VAL A 97 -12.65 4.84 4.08
C VAL A 97 -12.80 5.90 3.00
N GLY A 98 -13.51 6.98 3.32
CA GLY A 98 -13.81 8.07 2.39
C GLY A 98 -12.78 9.20 2.37
N ASN A 99 -12.84 10.02 1.32
CA ASN A 99 -11.88 11.12 1.09
C ASN A 99 -12.09 12.35 2.00
N GLY A 100 -13.06 12.31 2.89
CA GLY A 100 -13.16 13.26 4.00
C GLY A 100 -12.17 12.99 5.12
N THR A 101 -11.56 11.78 5.14
CA THR A 101 -10.55 11.38 6.12
C THR A 101 -9.18 11.92 5.71
N LYS A 102 -8.45 12.49 6.66
CA LYS A 102 -7.10 13.02 6.44
C LYS A 102 -6.02 12.08 6.95
N ILE A 103 -5.14 11.62 6.05
CA ILE A 103 -3.99 10.75 6.39
C ILE A 103 -2.73 11.33 5.74
N GLU A 104 -1.89 11.98 6.55
CA GLU A 104 -0.67 12.62 6.11
C GLU A 104 0.46 12.46 7.12
N TYR A 105 1.70 12.29 6.68
CA TYR A 105 2.87 12.10 7.54
C TYR A 105 2.65 10.91 8.50
N VAL A 106 2.44 9.73 7.93
CA VAL A 106 2.26 8.49 8.70
C VAL A 106 3.39 7.53 8.41
N GLN A 107 3.92 6.91 9.44
CA GLN A 107 4.88 5.82 9.32
C GLN A 107 4.30 4.51 9.83
N LEU A 108 4.45 3.46 9.04
CA LEU A 108 4.18 2.05 9.36
C LEU A 108 5.54 1.36 9.49
N TYR A 109 5.89 0.92 10.68
CA TYR A 109 7.23 0.45 10.97
C TYR A 109 7.25 -0.95 11.58
N ALA A 110 7.99 -1.84 10.96
CA ALA A 110 8.31 -3.17 11.48
C ALA A 110 7.07 -3.99 11.90
N GLY A 111 6.01 -3.98 11.09
CA GLY A 111 4.84 -4.87 11.20
C GLY A 111 5.16 -6.27 10.72
N SER A 112 4.37 -7.29 11.13
CA SER A 112 4.52 -8.67 10.64
C SER A 112 3.67 -8.99 9.41
N ASP A 113 2.87 -8.06 8.96
CA ASP A 113 2.06 -8.10 7.74
C ASP A 113 2.24 -6.77 7.01
N ASP A 114 1.30 -6.34 6.17
CA ASP A 114 1.44 -5.11 5.39
C ASP A 114 1.61 -3.85 6.23
N GLY A 115 2.29 -2.87 5.65
CA GLY A 115 2.35 -1.55 6.26
C GLY A 115 0.98 -0.89 6.25
N ILE A 116 0.40 -0.68 5.08
CA ILE A 116 -0.95 -0.09 4.89
C ILE A 116 -1.69 -0.83 3.78
N GLU A 117 -2.95 -1.18 4.05
CA GLU A 117 -3.83 -1.81 3.07
C GLU A 117 -5.16 -1.07 2.92
N PHE A 118 -5.59 -0.91 1.66
CA PHE A 118 -6.81 -0.22 1.26
C PHE A 118 -7.83 -1.21 0.70
N PHE A 119 -8.89 -1.46 1.42
CA PHE A 119 -10.03 -2.30 1.02
C PHE A 119 -11.16 -1.42 0.45
N GLY A 120 -11.06 -1.04 -0.81
CA GLY A 120 -11.98 -0.11 -1.43
C GLY A 120 -11.94 1.31 -0.84
N GLY A 121 -12.98 2.09 -1.10
CA GLY A 121 -13.07 3.46 -0.62
C GLY A 121 -12.40 4.50 -1.52
N THR A 122 -12.30 5.71 -1.00
CA THR A 122 -11.86 6.89 -1.76
C THR A 122 -10.82 7.73 -1.01
N VAL A 123 -10.31 7.21 0.10
CA VAL A 123 -9.35 7.94 0.96
C VAL A 123 -8.07 8.28 0.21
N ASN A 124 -7.55 9.47 0.47
CA ASN A 124 -6.29 9.97 -0.06
C ASN A 124 -5.21 9.93 1.03
N THR A 125 -3.96 9.72 0.60
CA THR A 125 -2.82 9.77 1.52
C THR A 125 -1.68 10.62 0.97
N LYS A 126 -0.87 11.20 1.87
CA LYS A 126 0.29 11.97 1.49
C LYS A 126 1.40 11.86 2.52
N TYR A 127 2.66 11.76 2.05
CA TYR A 127 3.83 11.64 2.92
C TYR A 127 3.77 10.40 3.81
N ILE A 128 3.68 9.22 3.19
CA ILE A 128 3.63 7.93 3.89
C ILE A 128 5.02 7.27 3.83
N VAL A 129 5.49 6.82 4.97
CA VAL A 129 6.66 5.96 5.12
C VAL A 129 6.17 4.58 5.54
N SER A 130 6.52 3.56 4.77
CA SER A 130 6.29 2.16 5.13
C SER A 130 7.62 1.43 5.08
N ASN A 131 8.13 0.98 6.22
CA ASN A 131 9.44 0.36 6.23
C ASN A 131 9.56 -0.81 7.21
N GLU A 132 10.32 -1.81 6.79
CA GLU A 132 10.62 -3.04 7.54
C GLU A 132 9.39 -3.88 7.89
N ASN A 133 8.25 -3.72 7.20
CA ASN A 133 7.11 -4.61 7.33
C ASN A 133 7.40 -5.95 6.66
N GLU A 134 6.88 -7.05 7.20
CA GLU A 134 7.31 -8.41 6.83
C GLU A 134 6.55 -8.99 5.63
N ASP A 135 5.44 -8.37 5.17
CA ASP A 135 4.80 -8.64 3.88
C ASP A 135 4.93 -7.41 2.96
N ASP A 136 3.88 -6.83 2.45
CA ASP A 136 3.96 -5.73 1.51
C ASP A 136 4.08 -4.36 2.20
N GLN A 137 4.75 -3.40 1.56
CA GLN A 137 4.80 -2.06 2.16
C GLN A 137 3.49 -1.31 1.95
N PHE A 138 2.86 -1.50 0.80
CA PHE A 138 1.58 -0.90 0.41
C PHE A 138 0.75 -1.94 -0.32
N ASP A 139 -0.52 -2.09 0.04
CA ASP A 139 -1.47 -2.95 -0.66
C ASP A 139 -2.81 -2.25 -0.90
N TRP A 140 -3.50 -2.64 -1.99
CA TRP A 140 -4.88 -2.22 -2.23
C TRP A 140 -5.70 -3.26 -2.99
N THR A 141 -6.98 -3.29 -2.66
CA THR A 141 -7.97 -4.16 -3.26
C THR A 141 -9.37 -3.54 -3.24
N GLU A 142 -10.37 -4.28 -3.62
CA GLU A 142 -11.82 -4.00 -3.46
C GLU A 142 -12.30 -2.66 -4.04
N GLY A 143 -11.63 -2.13 -5.08
CA GLY A 143 -12.12 -0.96 -5.81
C GLY A 143 -11.70 0.39 -5.24
N TRP A 144 -10.55 0.47 -4.57
CA TRP A 144 -10.02 1.73 -4.07
C TRP A 144 -9.62 2.72 -5.18
N VAL A 145 -9.96 4.01 -4.99
CA VAL A 145 -9.75 5.08 -5.98
C VAL A 145 -9.09 6.35 -5.41
N GLY A 146 -8.24 6.22 -4.41
CA GLY A 146 -7.57 7.36 -3.76
C GLY A 146 -6.56 8.10 -4.65
N THR A 147 -6.27 9.37 -4.32
CA THR A 147 -5.17 10.16 -4.88
C THR A 147 -4.06 10.31 -3.86
N ASN A 148 -2.84 9.91 -4.23
CA ASN A 148 -1.76 9.73 -3.28
C ASN A 148 -0.44 10.32 -3.78
N GLU A 149 0.35 10.88 -2.87
CA GLU A 149 1.63 11.48 -3.21
C GLU A 149 2.67 11.24 -2.12
N TYR A 150 3.93 11.13 -2.55
CA TYR A 150 5.09 11.02 -1.67
C TYR A 150 5.03 9.80 -0.74
N TRP A 151 5.09 8.62 -1.35
CA TRP A 151 5.26 7.37 -0.63
C TRP A 151 6.71 6.91 -0.65
N TYR A 152 7.22 6.50 0.49
CA TYR A 152 8.55 5.90 0.64
C TYR A 152 8.41 4.53 1.28
N GLY A 153 8.67 3.49 0.50
CA GLY A 153 8.65 2.09 0.93
C GLY A 153 10.07 1.52 1.00
N LYS A 154 10.41 0.82 2.08
CA LYS A 154 11.73 0.20 2.21
C LYS A 154 11.62 -1.13 2.93
N GLU A 155 12.03 -2.19 2.24
CA GLU A 155 12.19 -3.50 2.86
C GLU A 155 13.31 -3.51 3.90
N GLY A 156 13.22 -4.42 4.86
CA GLY A 156 14.22 -4.54 5.91
C GLY A 156 14.14 -5.86 6.65
N ARG A 157 14.99 -6.04 7.67
CA ARG A 157 14.98 -7.19 8.57
C ARG A 157 15.13 -8.57 7.89
N ASN A 158 15.63 -8.60 6.65
CA ASN A 158 15.70 -9.81 5.79
C ASN A 158 14.33 -10.49 5.57
N LYS A 159 13.28 -9.71 5.60
CA LYS A 159 11.91 -10.07 5.28
C LYS A 159 11.27 -8.98 4.44
N GLY A 160 10.11 -9.24 3.92
CA GLY A 160 9.39 -8.40 3.01
C GLY A 160 9.11 -9.13 1.72
N ASN A 161 8.06 -8.74 1.08
CA ASN A 161 7.52 -9.42 -0.09
C ASN A 161 7.51 -8.48 -1.28
N ARG A 162 6.78 -7.38 -1.21
CA ARG A 162 6.69 -6.41 -2.28
C ARG A 162 6.72 -4.97 -1.77
N GLY A 163 7.13 -4.07 -2.63
CA GLY A 163 6.95 -2.65 -2.37
C GLY A 163 5.47 -2.26 -2.48
N ILE A 164 4.77 -2.77 -3.51
CA ILE A 164 3.33 -2.62 -3.72
C ILE A 164 2.74 -3.93 -4.22
N GLU A 165 1.67 -4.41 -3.60
CA GLU A 165 0.68 -5.33 -4.17
C GLU A 165 -0.56 -4.55 -4.59
N ALA A 166 -1.18 -4.93 -5.71
CA ALA A 166 -2.22 -4.13 -6.33
C ALA A 166 -3.30 -4.98 -6.99
N ASP A 167 -4.46 -5.02 -6.37
CA ASP A 167 -5.58 -5.83 -6.81
C ASP A 167 -6.84 -4.99 -7.08
N ASN A 168 -7.72 -5.52 -7.93
CA ASN A 168 -9.10 -5.07 -7.97
C ASN A 168 -9.99 -5.95 -7.10
N ASN A 169 -10.04 -7.24 -7.40
CA ASN A 169 -10.80 -8.20 -6.60
C ASN A 169 -10.40 -9.64 -6.97
N ASP A 170 -10.07 -10.45 -5.99
CA ASP A 170 -9.60 -11.83 -6.16
C ASP A 170 -10.68 -12.80 -6.65
N SER A 171 -11.92 -12.61 -6.20
CA SER A 171 -13.02 -13.49 -6.54
C SER A 171 -13.58 -13.22 -7.93
N ASN A 172 -13.51 -11.96 -8.41
CA ASN A 172 -13.92 -11.56 -9.75
C ASN A 172 -13.19 -10.28 -10.17
N ASN A 173 -12.21 -10.41 -11.05
CA ASN A 173 -11.38 -9.32 -11.54
C ASN A 173 -12.15 -8.19 -12.25
N ASN A 174 -13.42 -8.37 -12.58
CA ASN A 174 -14.27 -7.39 -13.27
C ASN A 174 -15.26 -6.65 -12.37
N LEU A 175 -15.19 -6.82 -11.04
CA LEU A 175 -16.07 -6.08 -10.15
C LEU A 175 -15.83 -4.58 -10.21
N THR A 176 -16.90 -3.83 -10.04
CA THR A 176 -16.90 -2.36 -10.06
C THR A 176 -17.41 -1.77 -8.73
N PRO A 177 -16.90 -0.59 -8.31
CA PRO A 177 -15.86 0.22 -8.98
C PRO A 177 -14.53 -0.54 -9.09
N PHE A 178 -13.79 -0.33 -10.19
CA PHE A 178 -12.44 -0.86 -10.29
C PHE A 178 -11.49 -0.12 -9.33
N SER A 179 -10.53 -0.84 -8.74
CA SER A 179 -9.35 -0.20 -8.13
C SER A 179 -8.65 0.62 -9.22
N ASN A 180 -8.54 1.93 -8.97
CA ASN A 180 -7.98 2.88 -9.94
C ASN A 180 -7.35 4.09 -9.22
N PRO A 181 -6.36 3.89 -8.36
CA PRO A 181 -5.71 4.98 -7.66
C PRO A 181 -4.84 5.83 -8.58
N ILE A 182 -4.63 7.08 -8.17
CA ILE A 182 -3.59 7.97 -8.71
C ILE A 182 -2.48 8.04 -7.67
N ILE A 183 -1.27 7.62 -8.03
CA ILE A 183 -0.13 7.57 -7.09
C ILE A 183 1.08 8.22 -7.75
N LYS A 184 1.66 9.23 -7.09
CA LYS A 184 2.78 9.99 -7.64
C LYS A 184 3.91 10.16 -6.63
N ASN A 185 5.13 10.26 -7.17
CA ASN A 185 6.32 10.56 -6.39
C ASN A 185 6.63 9.49 -5.33
N VAL A 186 7.01 8.31 -5.79
CA VAL A 186 7.21 7.12 -4.95
C VAL A 186 8.64 6.60 -5.05
N THR A 187 9.20 6.21 -3.92
CA THR A 187 10.46 5.44 -3.86
C THR A 187 10.20 4.11 -3.17
N LEU A 188 10.59 3.01 -3.83
CA LEU A 188 10.52 1.66 -3.28
C LEU A 188 11.91 1.03 -3.29
N ILE A 189 12.39 0.59 -2.13
CA ILE A 189 13.71 0.02 -1.93
C ILE A 189 13.59 -1.42 -1.43
N GLY A 190 14.08 -2.36 -2.22
CA GLY A 190 14.14 -3.79 -1.86
C GLY A 190 15.41 -4.17 -1.12
N LEU A 191 15.48 -5.44 -0.72
CA LEU A 191 16.61 -6.03 0.00
C LEU A 191 17.83 -6.34 -0.87
N GLY A 192 17.71 -6.23 -2.17
CA GLY A 192 18.77 -6.50 -3.14
C GLY A 192 18.24 -7.23 -4.36
N LYS A 193 18.83 -6.96 -5.53
CA LYS A 193 18.39 -7.59 -6.80
C LYS A 193 18.55 -9.12 -6.82
N ASP A 194 19.44 -9.65 -6.01
CA ASP A 194 19.75 -11.09 -5.93
C ASP A 194 19.22 -11.71 -4.61
N TYR A 195 18.48 -10.95 -3.80
CA TYR A 195 17.91 -11.44 -2.56
C TYR A 195 16.86 -12.53 -2.84
N VAL A 196 17.02 -13.67 -2.17
CA VAL A 196 16.09 -14.79 -2.22
C VAL A 196 15.60 -15.01 -0.79
N GLY A 197 14.47 -14.39 -0.46
CA GLY A 197 13.83 -14.51 0.87
C GLY A 197 12.66 -15.49 0.87
N GLU A 198 11.83 -15.42 1.88
CA GLU A 198 10.64 -16.25 2.03
C GLU A 198 9.50 -15.82 1.10
N GLY A 199 9.53 -14.58 0.62
CA GLY A 199 8.50 -14.00 -0.25
C GLY A 199 8.98 -13.71 -1.68
N GLU A 200 8.16 -13.01 -2.41
CA GLU A 200 8.50 -12.51 -3.75
C GLU A 200 9.34 -11.23 -3.62
N ASN A 201 10.32 -11.06 -4.46
CA ASN A 201 11.18 -9.85 -4.48
C ASN A 201 10.78 -8.98 -5.67
N GLN A 202 9.69 -8.23 -5.53
CA GLN A 202 9.10 -7.40 -6.57
C GLN A 202 8.81 -5.99 -6.05
N ALA A 203 9.19 -4.96 -6.83
CA ALA A 203 8.86 -3.59 -6.43
C ALA A 203 7.36 -3.29 -6.52
N ILE A 204 6.73 -3.72 -7.63
CA ILE A 204 5.29 -3.49 -7.87
C ILE A 204 4.68 -4.73 -8.51
N LYS A 205 3.61 -5.25 -7.94
CA LYS A 205 2.79 -6.32 -8.51
C LYS A 205 1.39 -5.81 -8.79
N LEU A 206 0.98 -5.82 -10.06
CA LEU A 206 -0.32 -5.35 -10.54
C LEU A 206 -1.11 -6.55 -11.05
N ARG A 207 -2.24 -6.88 -10.43
CA ARG A 207 -2.99 -8.09 -10.76
C ARG A 207 -4.50 -7.96 -10.56
N GLN A 208 -5.23 -9.04 -10.80
CA GLN A 208 -6.65 -9.24 -10.49
C GLN A 208 -7.58 -8.11 -10.97
N GLY A 209 -7.23 -7.46 -12.10
CA GLY A 209 -8.06 -6.46 -12.74
C GLY A 209 -7.83 -5.02 -12.29
N THR A 210 -6.82 -4.74 -11.46
CA THR A 210 -6.52 -3.36 -11.05
C THR A 210 -6.25 -2.45 -12.25
N LYS A 211 -6.73 -1.22 -12.15
CA LYS A 211 -6.31 -0.05 -12.93
C LYS A 211 -5.40 0.81 -12.07
N GLY A 212 -4.96 1.95 -12.59
CA GLY A 212 -4.19 2.93 -11.83
C GLY A 212 -3.38 3.87 -12.70
N GLN A 213 -3.01 4.99 -12.11
CA GLN A 213 -2.10 5.98 -12.70
C GLN A 213 -0.92 6.17 -11.76
N LEU A 214 0.23 5.56 -12.12
CA LEU A 214 1.46 5.56 -11.34
C LEU A 214 2.48 6.45 -12.06
N GLU A 215 3.02 7.46 -11.39
CA GLU A 215 3.92 8.44 -12.01
C GLU A 215 5.08 8.83 -11.08
N ASN A 216 6.29 8.97 -11.64
CA ASN A 216 7.51 9.34 -10.93
C ASN A 216 7.91 8.32 -9.84
N PHE A 217 8.23 7.11 -10.26
CA PHE A 217 8.67 6.04 -9.37
C PHE A 217 10.18 5.82 -9.45
N VAL A 218 10.83 5.69 -8.29
CA VAL A 218 12.19 5.16 -8.15
C VAL A 218 12.08 3.76 -7.55
N LEU A 219 12.51 2.75 -8.32
CA LEU A 219 12.53 1.34 -7.92
C LEU A 219 13.98 0.90 -7.78
N ALA A 220 14.42 0.57 -6.59
CA ALA A 220 15.83 0.27 -6.32
C ALA A 220 16.01 -1.07 -5.59
N ASN A 221 17.03 -1.84 -6.01
CA ASN A 221 17.45 -3.09 -5.35
C ASN A 221 16.37 -4.20 -5.36
N TRP A 222 15.71 -4.43 -6.48
CA TRP A 222 14.69 -5.47 -6.64
C TRP A 222 15.10 -6.54 -7.64
N ALA A 223 14.70 -7.79 -7.42
CA ALA A 223 14.82 -8.83 -8.44
C ALA A 223 13.92 -8.51 -9.64
N LYS A 224 12.72 -8.00 -9.39
CA LYS A 224 11.75 -7.60 -10.41
C LYS A 224 11.21 -6.19 -10.10
N GLY A 225 11.14 -5.33 -11.11
CA GLY A 225 10.59 -3.99 -10.99
C GLY A 225 9.07 -3.99 -11.02
N ILE A 226 8.47 -4.23 -12.19
CA ILE A 226 7.01 -4.23 -12.39
C ILE A 226 6.56 -5.61 -12.85
N ASP A 227 5.64 -6.23 -12.14
CA ASP A 227 5.02 -7.49 -12.51
C ASP A 227 3.53 -7.30 -12.77
N ILE A 228 3.04 -7.77 -13.94
CA ILE A 228 1.63 -7.60 -14.32
C ILE A 228 1.02 -8.98 -14.57
N GLU A 229 -0.01 -9.31 -13.82
CA GLU A 229 -0.66 -10.60 -13.91
C GLU A 229 -2.16 -10.48 -14.24
N HIS A 230 -2.67 -11.54 -14.85
CA HIS A 230 -4.08 -11.75 -15.23
C HIS A 230 -4.55 -10.95 -16.44
N ASP A 231 -5.37 -11.61 -17.25
CA ASP A 231 -5.85 -11.09 -18.54
C ASP A 231 -6.60 -9.76 -18.41
N VAL A 232 -7.38 -9.59 -17.34
CA VAL A 232 -8.14 -8.35 -17.11
C VAL A 232 -7.18 -7.19 -16.82
N THR A 233 -6.17 -7.38 -15.98
CA THR A 233 -5.16 -6.35 -15.70
C THR A 233 -4.35 -6.01 -16.96
N LEU A 234 -3.91 -7.03 -17.69
CA LEU A 234 -3.19 -6.85 -18.96
C LEU A 234 -4.04 -6.07 -19.98
N GLY A 235 -5.35 -6.27 -19.99
CA GLY A 235 -6.28 -5.55 -20.85
C GLY A 235 -6.37 -4.05 -20.60
N TRP A 236 -5.95 -3.57 -19.42
CA TRP A 236 -5.92 -2.14 -19.07
C TRP A 236 -4.60 -1.45 -19.43
N THR A 237 -3.54 -2.20 -19.72
CA THR A 237 -2.23 -1.62 -20.04
C THR A 237 -2.31 -0.60 -21.17
N SER A 238 -1.67 0.56 -20.98
CA SER A 238 -1.70 1.70 -21.91
C SER A 238 -3.08 2.33 -22.15
N LYS A 239 -4.06 2.01 -21.31
CA LYS A 239 -5.41 2.59 -21.31
C LYS A 239 -5.70 3.21 -19.94
N ASP A 240 -6.23 2.39 -19.02
CA ASP A 240 -6.63 2.78 -17.67
C ASP A 240 -5.59 2.34 -16.61
N LEU A 241 -4.60 1.55 -17.01
CA LEU A 241 -3.42 1.25 -16.20
C LEU A 241 -2.20 1.89 -16.87
N LEU A 242 -1.72 2.98 -16.26
CA LEU A 242 -0.63 3.81 -16.80
C LEU A 242 0.52 3.88 -15.79
N VAL A 243 1.72 3.55 -16.24
CA VAL A 243 2.94 3.69 -15.43
C VAL A 243 3.93 4.57 -16.18
N LYS A 244 4.30 5.71 -15.61
CA LYS A 244 5.10 6.72 -16.27
C LYS A 244 6.30 7.17 -15.43
N ASN A 245 7.39 7.53 -16.11
CA ASN A 245 8.57 8.12 -15.50
C ASN A 245 9.15 7.24 -14.39
N VAL A 246 9.43 5.96 -14.72
CA VAL A 246 10.04 5.01 -13.80
C VAL A 246 11.55 5.05 -13.92
N GLN A 247 12.25 5.17 -12.81
CA GLN A 247 13.69 4.99 -12.71
C GLN A 247 13.99 3.65 -12.02
N PHE A 248 14.71 2.78 -12.73
CA PHE A 248 15.20 1.51 -12.19
C PHE A 248 16.66 1.65 -11.77
N ILE A 249 16.99 1.25 -10.56
CA ILE A 249 18.33 1.29 -9.98
C ILE A 249 18.67 -0.08 -9.42
N ASN A 250 19.64 -0.78 -9.99
CA ASN A 250 20.04 -2.11 -9.53
C ASN A 250 18.83 -3.09 -9.46
N VAL A 251 18.09 -3.20 -10.57
CA VAL A 251 16.94 -4.11 -10.75
C VAL A 251 17.29 -5.16 -11.80
N ASN A 252 17.10 -6.46 -11.53
CA ASN A 252 17.46 -7.52 -12.47
C ASN A 252 16.53 -7.59 -13.68
N THR A 253 15.21 -7.62 -13.43
CA THR A 253 14.18 -7.65 -14.48
C THR A 253 13.27 -6.45 -14.31
N GLU A 254 13.34 -5.49 -15.25
CA GLU A 254 12.56 -4.27 -15.13
C GLU A 254 11.04 -4.50 -15.17
N SER A 255 10.60 -5.46 -15.99
CA SER A 255 9.18 -5.82 -16.05
C SER A 255 8.96 -7.26 -16.48
N SER A 256 7.86 -7.84 -16.04
CA SER A 256 7.34 -9.14 -16.48
C SER A 256 5.83 -9.10 -16.55
N GLY A 257 5.25 -9.96 -17.39
CA GLY A 257 3.81 -10.13 -17.47
C GLY A 257 3.42 -11.58 -17.71
N LYS A 258 2.29 -12.00 -17.17
CA LYS A 258 1.71 -13.30 -17.46
C LYS A 258 0.18 -13.27 -17.50
N THR A 259 -0.41 -14.06 -18.38
CA THR A 259 -1.85 -14.25 -18.49
C THR A 259 -2.40 -14.98 -17.26
N SER A 260 -3.73 -15.04 -17.13
CA SER A 260 -4.41 -15.87 -16.12
C SER A 260 -4.09 -17.37 -16.27
N ALA A 261 -3.72 -17.82 -17.46
CA ALA A 261 -3.27 -19.18 -17.73
C ALA A 261 -1.76 -19.40 -17.51
N GLY A 262 -1.03 -18.37 -17.05
CA GLY A 262 0.42 -18.43 -16.76
C GLY A 262 1.32 -18.21 -17.98
N ALA A 263 0.79 -17.93 -19.18
CA ALA A 263 1.61 -17.66 -20.37
C ALA A 263 2.29 -16.27 -20.26
N ALA A 264 3.59 -16.21 -20.58
CA ALA A 264 4.35 -14.96 -20.56
C ALA A 264 3.82 -13.94 -21.57
N VAL A 265 3.81 -12.68 -21.21
CA VAL A 265 3.40 -11.55 -22.04
C VAL A 265 4.48 -10.47 -22.01
N ASP A 266 4.82 -9.92 -23.18
CA ASP A 266 5.73 -8.78 -23.27
C ASP A 266 5.01 -7.50 -22.83
N VAL A 267 5.45 -6.93 -21.72
CA VAL A 267 4.94 -5.68 -21.13
C VAL A 267 5.98 -4.55 -21.13
N THR A 268 7.06 -4.69 -21.87
CA THR A 268 8.17 -3.70 -21.92
C THR A 268 7.75 -2.35 -22.51
N LYS A 269 6.66 -2.29 -23.26
CA LYS A 269 6.10 -1.06 -23.85
C LYS A 269 5.02 -0.40 -23.00
N PHE A 270 4.68 -0.98 -21.88
CA PHE A 270 3.60 -0.51 -21.01
C PHE A 270 3.99 0.72 -20.17
N TYR A 271 5.24 0.87 -19.82
CA TYR A 271 5.73 1.94 -18.97
C TYR A 271 6.74 2.85 -19.71
N SER A 272 6.91 4.08 -19.22
CA SER A 272 7.97 4.97 -19.67
C SER A 272 9.04 5.12 -18.58
N LYS A 273 10.29 5.31 -19.03
CA LYS A 273 11.44 5.54 -18.13
C LYS A 273 11.82 7.02 -18.12
N ALA A 274 12.18 7.52 -16.94
CA ALA A 274 12.83 8.82 -16.78
C ALA A 274 13.59 8.86 -15.45
N ASN A 275 14.66 9.65 -15.42
CA ASN A 275 15.29 10.00 -14.16
C ASN A 275 14.35 10.89 -13.37
N ASN A 276 14.15 10.60 -12.11
CA ASN A 276 13.30 11.38 -11.20
C ASN A 276 13.79 11.22 -9.75
N THR A 277 13.17 11.91 -8.83
CA THR A 277 13.55 11.89 -7.41
C THR A 277 12.61 11.04 -6.55
N GLY A 278 11.63 10.35 -7.16
CA GLY A 278 10.67 9.52 -6.44
C GLY A 278 9.98 10.29 -5.32
N ALA A 279 10.06 9.78 -4.10
CA ALA A 279 9.50 10.42 -2.91
C ALA A 279 10.19 11.74 -2.50
N GLY A 280 11.11 12.27 -3.31
CA GLY A 280 11.72 13.58 -3.14
C GLY A 280 13.24 13.59 -2.99
N ASN A 281 13.91 12.44 -2.83
CA ASN A 281 15.37 12.36 -2.65
C ASN A 281 16.01 11.12 -3.30
N GLY A 282 15.42 10.63 -4.39
CA GLY A 282 15.88 9.40 -5.06
C GLY A 282 15.78 8.20 -4.13
N VAL A 283 16.88 7.50 -3.92
CA VAL A 283 16.97 6.33 -3.01
C VAL A 283 17.18 6.70 -1.55
N ASP A 284 17.61 7.92 -1.29
CA ASP A 284 17.89 8.36 0.08
C ASP A 284 16.60 8.73 0.83
N THR A 285 16.67 8.73 2.16
CA THR A 285 15.55 9.15 3.01
C THR A 285 15.06 10.55 2.62
N PRO A 286 13.77 10.70 2.27
CA PRO A 286 13.20 11.98 1.91
C PRO A 286 13.32 13.01 3.03
N THR A 287 13.56 14.28 2.67
CA THR A 287 13.72 15.34 3.66
C THR A 287 12.50 15.53 4.55
N TRP A 288 11.30 15.33 3.99
CA TRP A 288 10.04 15.43 4.73
C TRP A 288 9.84 14.29 5.76
N ALA A 289 10.56 13.19 5.63
CA ALA A 289 10.50 12.06 6.57
C ALA A 289 11.44 12.26 7.79
N LYS A 290 12.42 13.14 7.68
CA LYS A 290 13.44 13.30 8.73
C LYS A 290 12.88 13.90 10.01
N GLY A 291 13.37 13.41 11.16
CA GLY A 291 13.11 13.97 12.49
C GLY A 291 11.88 13.41 13.20
N TRP A 292 10.95 12.74 12.48
CA TRP A 292 9.77 12.15 13.09
C TRP A 292 9.64 10.64 12.81
N THR A 293 10.39 10.09 11.87
CA THR A 293 10.43 8.66 11.54
C THR A 293 11.58 7.93 12.22
N VAL A 294 11.53 6.60 12.22
CA VAL A 294 12.56 5.68 12.75
C VAL A 294 12.92 4.60 11.71
N GLY A 295 14.08 3.96 11.84
CA GLY A 295 14.48 2.82 11.01
C GLY A 295 14.83 3.15 9.54
N LEU A 296 15.07 4.42 9.17
CA LEU A 296 15.41 4.85 7.81
C LEU A 296 16.88 5.08 7.57
#